data_e24ba4b4f42517188f0fbd0cb5249742
#
_entry.id   e24ba4b4f42517188f0fbd0cb5249742
#
_cell.length_a   1.000
_cell.length_b   1.000
_cell.length_c   1.000
_cell.angle_alpha   90.00
_cell.angle_beta   90.00
_cell.angle_gamma   90.00
#
_symmetry.space_group_name_H-M   'P 1'
#
loop_
_entity.id
_entity.type
_entity.pdbx_description
1 polymer ?
#
loop_
_entity_poly.entity_id
_entity_poly.type
_entity_poly.pdbx_seq_one_letter_code
_entity_poly.pdbx_strand_id
1 'polypeptide(L)' 'MDALKRITFDLHQFGGKPCIRGLRITVGTVLTLLRDHSREEILADYTELEAEDIDAALAYAA' A
#
# COMPACT_ATOMS: atom_id res chain seq x y z
N MET A 1 -17.45 3.98 1.93
CA MET A 1 -16.32 3.08 1.92
C MET A 1 -15.04 3.88 1.96
N ASP A 2 -14.14 3.46 2.74
CA ASP A 2 -13.02 4.29 3.03
C ASP A 2 -11.70 3.63 2.74
N ALA A 3 -11.48 3.34 1.45
CA ALA A 3 -10.19 2.83 1.02
C ALA A 3 -9.06 3.70 1.54
N LEU A 4 -9.26 5.02 1.52
CA LEU A 4 -8.21 5.96 1.94
C LEU A 4 -7.91 5.89 3.44
N LYS A 5 -8.80 5.31 4.25
CA LYS A 5 -8.50 5.10 5.68
C LYS A 5 -7.36 4.10 5.89
N ARG A 6 -7.08 3.28 4.89
CA ARG A 6 -5.96 2.33 4.96
C ARG A 6 -4.62 3.01 4.70
N ILE A 7 -4.63 4.29 4.31
CA ILE A 7 -3.40 5.03 4.04
C ILE A 7 -3.07 5.85 5.27
N THR A 8 -1.88 5.64 5.80
CA THR A 8 -1.43 6.32 7.02
C THR A 8 -0.17 7.12 6.76
N PHE A 9 0.02 8.14 7.57
CA PHE A 9 1.19 9.01 7.49
C PHE A 9 1.81 9.10 8.89
N ASP A 10 3.10 8.83 8.97
CA ASP A 10 3.82 8.90 10.24
C ASP A 10 5.18 9.51 9.94
N LEU A 11 5.48 10.64 10.56
CA LEU A 11 6.74 11.33 10.35
C LEU A 11 7.93 10.47 10.77
N HIS A 12 7.72 9.49 11.63
CA HIS A 12 8.76 8.56 12.05
C HIS A 12 8.92 7.37 11.11
N GLN A 13 8.10 7.30 10.05
CA GLN A 13 8.19 6.26 9.04
C GLN A 13 8.38 6.90 7.67
N PHE A 14 9.49 6.58 7.03
CA PHE A 14 9.78 7.00 5.66
C PHE A 14 9.59 8.52 5.45
N GLY A 15 9.88 9.32 6.48
CA GLY A 15 9.78 10.76 6.40
C GLY A 15 8.35 11.27 6.18
N GLY A 16 7.35 10.52 6.60
CA GLY A 16 5.96 10.92 6.48
C GLY A 16 5.32 10.51 5.16
N LYS A 17 5.97 9.68 4.36
CA LYS A 17 5.36 9.19 3.11
C LYS A 17 4.13 8.33 3.41
N PRO A 18 3.15 8.33 2.49
CA PRO A 18 1.96 7.50 2.70
C PRO A 18 2.31 6.02 2.74
N CYS A 19 1.80 5.34 3.76
CA CYS A 19 2.02 3.93 3.99
C CYS A 19 0.71 3.19 4.13
N ILE A 20 0.77 1.87 4.04
CA ILE A 20 -0.40 1.01 4.20
C ILE A 20 -0.56 0.67 5.68
N ARG A 21 -1.64 1.13 6.29
CA ARG A 21 -2.09 0.78 7.66
C ARG A 21 -0.96 0.77 8.70
N GLY A 22 -0.05 1.75 8.63
CA GLY A 22 1.06 1.80 9.56
C GLY A 22 2.13 0.73 9.35
N LEU A 23 2.00 -0.09 8.33
CA LEU A 23 3.01 -1.08 7.96
C LEU A 23 4.22 -0.36 7.34
N ARG A 24 5.34 -1.05 7.27
CA ARG A 24 6.53 -0.49 6.64
C ARG A 24 6.50 -0.72 5.12
N ILE A 25 5.34 -0.52 4.54
CA ILE A 25 5.11 -0.69 3.11
C ILE A 25 4.46 0.60 2.63
N THR A 26 5.16 1.33 1.76
CA THR A 26 4.63 2.60 1.25
C THR A 26 3.68 2.35 0.10
N VAL A 27 2.80 3.32 -0.15
CA VAL A 27 1.95 3.31 -1.34
C VAL A 27 2.82 3.21 -2.59
N GLY A 28 3.93 3.95 -2.63
CA GLY A 28 4.84 3.91 -3.77
C GLY A 28 5.38 2.51 -4.04
N THR A 29 5.71 1.76 -2.98
CA THR A 29 6.17 0.38 -3.12
C THR A 29 5.10 -0.48 -3.78
N VAL A 30 3.85 -0.37 -3.31
CA VAL A 30 2.75 -1.14 -3.88
C VAL A 30 2.57 -0.82 -5.37
N LEU A 31 2.59 0.46 -5.71
CA LEU A 31 2.42 0.88 -7.10
C LEU A 31 3.55 0.37 -7.99
N THR A 32 4.78 0.39 -7.48
CA THR A 32 5.93 -0.11 -8.22
C THR A 32 5.80 -1.61 -8.45
N LEU A 33 5.38 -2.36 -7.44
CA LEU A 33 5.19 -3.80 -7.58
C LEU A 33 4.13 -4.14 -8.62
N LEU A 34 3.07 -3.35 -8.70
CA LEU A 34 1.99 -3.58 -9.66
C LEU A 34 2.44 -3.42 -11.11
N ARG A 35 3.59 -2.80 -11.36
CA ARG A 35 4.12 -2.68 -12.72
C ARG A 35 4.61 -4.02 -13.26
N ASP A 36 5.13 -4.89 -12.38
CA ASP A 36 5.80 -6.12 -12.80
C ASP A 36 5.17 -7.38 -12.24
N HIS A 37 4.24 -7.25 -11.28
CA HIS A 37 3.67 -8.40 -10.58
C HIS A 37 2.15 -8.30 -10.55
N SER A 38 1.50 -9.46 -10.54
CA SER A 38 0.06 -9.52 -10.37
C SER A 38 -0.32 -9.26 -8.92
N ARG A 39 -1.60 -8.95 -8.70
CA ARG A 39 -2.11 -8.78 -7.33
C ARG A 39 -1.87 -10.04 -6.52
N GLU A 40 -2.09 -11.22 -7.11
CA GLU A 40 -1.89 -12.50 -6.42
C GLU A 40 -0.45 -12.68 -6.00
N GLU A 41 0.49 -12.33 -6.87
CA GLU A 41 1.91 -12.44 -6.54
C GLU A 41 2.28 -11.52 -5.38
N ILE A 42 1.79 -10.29 -5.41
CA ILE A 42 2.07 -9.32 -4.36
C ILE A 42 1.52 -9.82 -3.02
N LEU A 43 0.28 -10.30 -3.02
CA LEU A 43 -0.35 -10.77 -1.78
C LEU A 43 0.30 -12.05 -1.25
N ALA A 44 0.86 -12.87 -2.14
CA ALA A 44 1.58 -14.07 -1.71
C ALA A 44 2.92 -13.71 -1.05
N ASP A 45 3.60 -12.70 -1.56
CA ASP A 45 4.91 -12.30 -1.05
C ASP A 45 4.82 -11.37 0.17
N TYR A 46 3.83 -10.49 0.18
CA TYR A 46 3.64 -9.52 1.26
C TYR A 46 2.41 -9.93 2.06
N THR A 47 2.60 -10.88 2.95
CA THR A 47 1.48 -11.52 3.65
C THR A 47 0.73 -10.58 4.58
N GLU A 48 1.31 -9.44 4.96
CA GLU A 48 0.60 -8.44 5.76
C GLU A 48 -0.40 -7.64 4.92
N LEU A 49 -0.26 -7.65 3.60
CA LEU A 49 -1.17 -6.89 2.74
C LEU A 49 -2.46 -7.66 2.50
N GLU A 50 -3.54 -6.91 2.38
CA GLU A 50 -4.85 -7.40 1.98
C GLU A 50 -5.18 -6.86 0.60
N ALA A 51 -6.09 -7.52 -0.10
CA ALA A 51 -6.49 -7.05 -1.43
C ALA A 51 -6.98 -5.60 -1.40
N GLU A 52 -7.72 -5.25 -0.33
CA GLU A 52 -8.23 -3.89 -0.16
C GLU A 52 -7.11 -2.86 0.00
N ASP A 53 -5.94 -3.28 0.47
CA ASP A 53 -4.79 -2.38 0.59
C ASP A 53 -4.28 -1.97 -0.79
N ILE A 54 -4.29 -2.90 -1.74
CA ILE A 54 -3.90 -2.60 -3.12
C ILE A 54 -4.89 -1.62 -3.73
N ASP A 55 -6.18 -1.85 -3.51
CA ASP A 55 -7.21 -0.94 -3.96
C ASP A 55 -7.03 0.45 -3.36
N ALA A 56 -6.68 0.53 -2.09
CA ALA A 56 -6.44 1.79 -1.41
C ALA A 56 -5.26 2.54 -2.02
N ALA A 57 -4.18 1.83 -2.33
CA ALA A 57 -3.00 2.44 -2.95
C ALA A 57 -3.36 3.03 -4.31
N LEU A 58 -4.13 2.30 -5.10
CA LEU A 58 -4.56 2.78 -6.42
C LEU A 58 -5.49 3.98 -6.29
N ALA A 59 -6.40 3.95 -5.32
CA ALA A 59 -7.31 5.08 -5.07
C ALA A 59 -6.54 6.32 -4.63
N TYR A 60 -5.54 6.15 -3.80
CA TYR A 60 -4.73 7.27 -3.33
C TYR A 60 -3.96 7.91 -4.48
N ALA A 61 -3.50 7.11 -5.44
CA ALA A 61 -2.70 7.59 -6.57
C ALA A 61 -3.55 8.23 -7.67
N ALA A 62 -4.83 8.00 -7.63
CA ALA A 62 -5.74 8.53 -8.68
C ALA A 62 -5.89 10.03 -8.62
#